data_1d482d8d5d6030cac4ab0bd06c3bd48f
#
_entry.id   1d482d8d5d6030cac4ab0bd06c3bd48f
#
_cell.length_a   1.000
_cell.length_b   1.000
_cell.length_c   1.000
_cell.angle_alpha   90.00
_cell.angle_beta   90.00
_cell.angle_gamma   90.00
#
_symmetry.space_group_name_H-M   'P 1'
#
loop_
_entity.id
_entity.type
_entity.pdbx_description
1 polymer ?
#
loop_
_entity_poly.entity_id
_entity_poly.type
_entity_poly.pdbx_seq_one_letter_code
_entity_poly.pdbx_strand_id
1 'polypeptide(L)'
;MGPQKLLNLIGNTPLMETVNLVKNKNVKLLLKLEGNNPGGSVKDRAAYNMIAAALERGDIKKGDKLIEATSGNTGIALAMIAQLFQIEIELVLPEDSTKERTQTMRAYGATVILTPASEGIIGSRDYADKKVAQGGYLMLNQFANDDNWKAHYKTTGPEIWNDTEGTVTHFVSAMGTTGTIIGTSTYLKEKNKNIQIIGAQPSDGSQIPGIRKWPQEYLPKIFDASKVDTVVDVSEEEAREMTKRLALEEGIFAGMSSGGSVAVALKIAEKLESGVIVAVICDRGDRYLSSDLFD
;
A
#
# COMPACT_ATOMS: atom_id res chain seq x y z
N MET A 1 -3.75 25.91 15.62
CA MET A 1 -3.84 25.51 14.20
C MET A 1 -3.18 24.14 14.09
N GLY A 2 -3.97 23.11 13.96
CA GLY A 2 -3.51 21.72 14.05
C GLY A 2 -2.79 21.22 12.78
N PRO A 3 -2.39 19.96 12.77
CA PRO A 3 -1.66 19.25 11.69
C PRO A 3 -2.43 19.18 10.36
N GLN A 4 -3.62 19.78 10.31
CA GLN A 4 -4.61 19.71 9.24
C GLN A 4 -4.04 19.99 7.84
N LYS A 5 -3.06 20.93 7.72
CA LYS A 5 -2.57 21.34 6.40
C LYS A 5 -1.84 20.22 5.65
N LEU A 6 -0.99 19.43 6.35
CA LEU A 6 -0.32 18.30 5.73
C LEU A 6 -1.27 17.12 5.48
N LEU A 7 -2.19 16.87 6.43
CA LEU A 7 -3.17 15.79 6.32
C LEU A 7 -4.11 15.98 5.13
N ASN A 8 -4.43 17.22 4.76
CA ASN A 8 -5.23 17.55 3.58
C ASN A 8 -4.53 17.26 2.24
N LEU A 9 -3.23 16.97 2.27
CA LEU A 9 -2.47 16.54 1.08
C LEU A 9 -2.49 15.02 0.88
N ILE A 10 -3.04 14.26 1.85
CA ILE A 10 -3.21 12.81 1.72
C ILE A 10 -4.40 12.54 0.82
N GLY A 11 -4.18 11.77 -0.23
CA GLY A 11 -5.19 11.52 -1.26
C GLY A 11 -5.13 12.54 -2.39
N ASN A 12 -6.16 12.54 -3.22
CA ASN A 12 -6.23 13.32 -4.47
C ASN A 12 -4.96 13.16 -5.32
N THR A 13 -4.44 11.94 -5.32
CA THR A 13 -3.22 11.61 -6.07
C THR A 13 -3.52 11.60 -7.58
N PRO A 14 -2.54 11.98 -8.43
CA PRO A 14 -2.75 12.00 -9.87
C PRO A 14 -3.14 10.63 -10.42
N LEU A 15 -3.99 10.65 -11.45
CA LEU A 15 -4.27 9.52 -12.32
C LEU A 15 -3.68 9.85 -13.70
N MET A 16 -2.71 9.04 -14.16
CA MET A 16 -1.94 9.28 -15.40
C MET A 16 -2.18 8.15 -16.40
N GLU A 17 -2.50 8.50 -17.66
CA GLU A 17 -2.56 7.52 -18.74
C GLU A 17 -1.14 7.20 -19.23
N THR A 18 -0.83 5.90 -19.40
CA THR A 18 0.45 5.45 -19.98
C THR A 18 0.49 5.73 -21.49
N VAL A 19 1.70 6.01 -21.99
CA VAL A 19 1.90 6.34 -23.41
C VAL A 19 2.50 5.18 -24.18
N ASN A 20 3.44 4.43 -23.55
CA ASN A 20 4.29 3.48 -24.25
C ASN A 20 4.00 2.00 -23.91
N LEU A 21 3.34 1.72 -22.78
CA LEU A 21 3.18 0.37 -22.26
C LEU A 21 2.11 -0.45 -22.99
N VAL A 22 1.02 0.17 -23.42
CA VAL A 22 -0.13 -0.52 -24.03
C VAL A 22 -0.16 -0.30 -25.55
N LYS A 23 -0.12 -1.40 -26.32
CA LYS A 23 -0.13 -1.35 -27.80
C LYS A 23 -1.53 -1.17 -28.39
N ASN A 24 -2.55 -1.75 -27.74
CA ASN A 24 -3.92 -1.68 -28.21
C ASN A 24 -4.53 -0.30 -27.88
N LYS A 25 -4.77 0.52 -28.88
CA LYS A 25 -5.30 1.88 -28.73
C LYS A 25 -6.74 1.96 -28.16
N ASN A 26 -7.46 0.83 -28.15
CA ASN A 26 -8.79 0.75 -27.55
C ASN A 26 -8.75 0.41 -26.05
N VAL A 27 -7.56 0.12 -25.50
CA VAL A 27 -7.36 -0.15 -24.09
C VAL A 27 -6.52 0.96 -23.49
N LYS A 28 -7.07 1.62 -22.47
CA LYS A 28 -6.35 2.63 -21.68
C LYS A 28 -5.84 2.00 -20.39
N LEU A 29 -4.56 2.20 -20.09
CA LEU A 29 -3.97 1.88 -18.81
C LEU A 29 -3.67 3.18 -18.06
N LEU A 30 -4.36 3.37 -16.95
CA LEU A 30 -4.23 4.54 -16.08
C LEU A 30 -3.50 4.12 -14.79
N LEU A 31 -2.58 4.93 -14.35
CA LEU A 31 -1.75 4.70 -13.16
C LEU A 31 -2.13 5.68 -12.06
N LYS A 32 -2.62 5.18 -10.92
CA LYS A 32 -2.92 5.97 -9.72
C LYS A 32 -1.65 6.16 -8.91
N LEU A 33 -1.07 7.35 -8.93
CA LEU A 33 0.27 7.66 -8.43
C LEU A 33 0.29 7.91 -6.92
N GLU A 34 0.15 6.85 -6.12
CA GLU A 34 0.11 6.92 -4.65
C GLU A 34 1.44 7.33 -4.00
N GLY A 35 2.54 7.30 -4.75
CA GLY A 35 3.81 7.89 -4.35
C GLY A 35 3.75 9.41 -4.12
N ASN A 36 2.70 10.08 -4.60
CA ASN A 36 2.50 11.52 -4.43
C ASN A 36 1.88 11.90 -3.07
N ASN A 37 1.44 10.95 -2.27
CA ASN A 37 1.10 11.23 -0.88
C ASN A 37 2.30 11.79 -0.10
N PRO A 38 2.11 12.62 0.94
CA PRO A 38 3.18 13.30 1.69
C PRO A 38 4.27 12.36 2.24
N GLY A 39 3.87 11.22 2.78
CA GLY A 39 4.78 10.17 3.23
C GLY A 39 5.29 9.28 2.08
N GLY A 40 4.85 9.51 0.84
CA GLY A 40 5.34 8.91 -0.40
C GLY A 40 4.78 7.52 -0.70
N SER A 41 3.62 7.14 -0.18
CA SER A 41 3.00 5.85 -0.51
C SER A 41 1.49 5.80 -0.26
N VAL A 42 0.87 4.76 -0.80
CA VAL A 42 -0.53 4.40 -0.56
C VAL A 42 -0.88 4.22 0.93
N LYS A 43 0.12 3.95 1.77
CA LYS A 43 -0.08 3.69 3.20
C LYS A 43 -0.40 4.93 4.02
N ASP A 44 -0.14 6.12 3.49
CA ASP A 44 -0.50 7.37 4.15
C ASP A 44 -2.00 7.45 4.41
N ARG A 45 -2.80 6.96 3.44
CA ARG A 45 -4.27 6.91 3.56
C ARG A 45 -4.71 6.00 4.70
N ALA A 46 -4.21 4.77 4.72
CA ALA A 46 -4.55 3.79 5.75
C ALA A 46 -4.10 4.23 7.14
N ALA A 47 -2.85 4.69 7.26
CA ALA A 47 -2.30 5.16 8.53
C ALA A 47 -3.07 6.36 9.09
N TYR A 48 -3.42 7.32 8.23
CA TYR A 48 -4.21 8.47 8.64
C TYR A 48 -5.60 8.05 9.13
N ASN A 49 -6.32 7.23 8.36
CA ASN A 49 -7.68 6.84 8.75
C ASN A 49 -7.68 5.96 10.00
N MET A 50 -6.70 5.06 10.19
CA MET A 50 -6.59 4.24 11.40
C MET A 50 -6.34 5.10 12.64
N ILE A 51 -5.40 6.06 12.60
CA ILE A 51 -5.12 6.94 13.74
C ILE A 51 -6.29 7.90 13.99
N ALA A 52 -6.82 8.54 12.95
CA ALA A 52 -7.92 9.50 13.10
C ALA A 52 -9.18 8.85 13.66
N ALA A 53 -9.57 7.68 13.15
CA ALA A 53 -10.73 6.96 13.62
C ALA A 53 -10.53 6.44 15.06
N ALA A 54 -9.34 5.99 15.43
CA ALA A 54 -9.03 5.57 16.79
C ALA A 54 -9.08 6.75 17.78
N LEU A 55 -8.62 7.92 17.38
CA LEU A 55 -8.75 9.17 18.16
C LEU A 55 -10.21 9.58 18.33
N GLU A 56 -11.01 9.51 17.26
CA GLU A 56 -12.43 9.86 17.27
C GLU A 56 -13.24 8.95 18.21
N ARG A 57 -12.92 7.65 18.22
CA ARG A 57 -13.55 6.67 19.14
C ARG A 57 -13.03 6.76 20.57
N GLY A 58 -11.90 7.43 20.80
CA GLY A 58 -11.23 7.46 22.10
C GLY A 58 -10.41 6.20 22.40
N ASP A 59 -10.14 5.35 21.41
CA ASP A 59 -9.29 4.16 21.56
C ASP A 59 -7.83 4.55 21.84
N ILE A 60 -7.40 5.70 21.31
CA ILE A 60 -6.10 6.33 21.56
C ILE A 60 -6.27 7.83 21.83
N LYS A 61 -5.30 8.43 22.49
CA LYS A 61 -5.26 9.87 22.76
C LYS A 61 -3.83 10.40 22.71
N LYS A 62 -3.68 11.71 22.69
CA LYS A 62 -2.37 12.38 22.82
C LYS A 62 -1.59 11.86 24.02
N GLY A 63 -0.33 11.51 23.80
CA GLY A 63 0.58 10.97 24.82
C GLY A 63 0.52 9.46 24.99
N ASP A 64 -0.41 8.77 24.33
CA ASP A 64 -0.38 7.31 24.26
C ASP A 64 0.82 6.83 23.41
N LYS A 65 1.19 5.56 23.61
CA LYS A 65 2.28 4.90 22.90
C LYS A 65 1.76 3.84 21.97
N LEU A 66 2.01 4.02 20.70
CA LEU A 66 1.75 3.00 19.69
C LEU A 66 2.98 2.11 19.48
N ILE A 67 2.73 0.87 19.12
CA ILE A 67 3.75 -0.04 18.61
C ILE A 67 3.21 -0.77 17.38
N GLU A 68 4.01 -0.89 16.33
CA GLU A 68 3.61 -1.64 15.12
C GLU A 68 4.81 -2.36 14.52
N ALA A 69 4.61 -3.61 14.12
CA ALA A 69 5.60 -4.38 13.39
C ALA A 69 5.43 -4.17 11.90
N THR A 70 6.40 -3.49 11.27
CA THR A 70 6.35 -3.21 9.84
C THR A 70 7.71 -2.78 9.29
N SER A 71 8.18 -3.43 8.25
CA SER A 71 9.43 -3.08 7.56
C SER A 71 9.24 -2.11 6.40
N GLY A 72 8.02 -1.60 6.18
CA GLY A 72 7.70 -0.91 4.96
C GLY A 72 7.04 0.46 5.13
N ASN A 73 6.31 0.80 4.08
CA ASN A 73 5.63 2.09 3.94
C ASN A 73 4.64 2.41 5.06
N THR A 74 4.03 1.38 5.67
CA THR A 74 3.12 1.58 6.82
C THR A 74 3.84 2.22 7.99
N GLY A 75 5.07 1.77 8.31
CA GLY A 75 5.85 2.37 9.38
C GLY A 75 6.18 3.84 9.13
N ILE A 76 6.58 4.18 7.90
CA ILE A 76 6.85 5.57 7.51
C ILE A 76 5.58 6.43 7.68
N ALA A 77 4.46 5.96 7.17
CA ALA A 77 3.20 6.68 7.24
C ALA A 77 2.70 6.84 8.70
N LEU A 78 2.78 5.77 9.49
CA LEU A 78 2.41 5.83 10.92
C LEU A 78 3.32 6.78 11.69
N ALA A 79 4.65 6.76 11.46
CA ALA A 79 5.59 7.67 12.10
C ALA A 79 5.22 9.14 11.81
N MET A 80 5.01 9.48 10.53
CA MET A 80 4.63 10.83 10.12
C MET A 80 3.33 11.28 10.80
N ILE A 81 2.31 10.45 10.78
CA ILE A 81 0.97 10.84 11.26
C ILE A 81 0.91 10.84 12.79
N ALA A 82 1.50 9.85 13.47
CA ALA A 82 1.57 9.83 14.92
C ALA A 82 2.24 11.09 15.49
N GLN A 83 3.35 11.53 14.87
CA GLN A 83 4.04 12.76 15.23
C GLN A 83 3.13 14.00 15.14
N LEU A 84 2.31 14.09 14.08
CA LEU A 84 1.37 15.20 13.90
C LEU A 84 0.27 15.25 14.98
N PHE A 85 -0.12 14.10 15.52
CA PHE A 85 -1.08 13.99 16.62
C PHE A 85 -0.44 13.92 18.00
N GLN A 86 0.89 14.06 18.10
CA GLN A 86 1.65 13.99 19.35
C GLN A 86 1.43 12.66 20.09
N ILE A 87 1.45 11.58 19.34
CA ILE A 87 1.39 10.18 19.79
C ILE A 87 2.79 9.59 19.62
N GLU A 88 3.33 8.99 20.67
CA GLU A 88 4.60 8.28 20.59
C GLU A 88 4.43 6.98 19.80
N ILE A 89 5.41 6.61 18.98
CA ILE A 89 5.36 5.35 18.23
C ILE A 89 6.69 4.63 18.22
N GLU A 90 6.65 3.34 18.50
CA GLU A 90 7.72 2.37 18.29
C GLU A 90 7.43 1.54 17.05
N LEU A 91 8.41 1.46 16.14
CA LEU A 91 8.31 0.67 14.92
C LEU A 91 9.33 -0.45 14.97
N VAL A 92 8.83 -1.68 14.89
CA VAL A 92 9.64 -2.89 15.00
C VAL A 92 9.80 -3.50 13.62
N LEU A 93 11.04 -3.72 13.20
CA LEU A 93 11.35 -4.23 11.87
C LEU A 93 12.64 -5.05 11.87
N PRO A 94 12.80 -6.00 10.93
CA PRO A 94 14.03 -6.76 10.78
C PRO A 94 15.21 -5.83 10.41
N GLU A 95 16.40 -6.15 10.90
CA GLU A 95 17.61 -5.34 10.70
C GLU A 95 18.11 -5.26 9.25
N ASP A 96 17.68 -6.19 8.38
CA ASP A 96 17.92 -6.18 6.93
C ASP A 96 16.96 -5.30 6.14
N SER A 97 16.05 -4.58 6.82
CA SER A 97 15.18 -3.59 6.17
C SER A 97 16.02 -2.44 5.57
N THR A 98 15.57 -1.89 4.43
CA THR A 98 16.33 -0.85 3.71
C THR A 98 16.64 0.35 4.62
N LYS A 99 17.85 0.90 4.45
CA LYS A 99 18.37 2.00 5.25
C LYS A 99 17.50 3.25 5.15
N GLU A 100 16.99 3.53 3.96
CA GLU A 100 16.13 4.69 3.69
C GLU A 100 14.85 4.66 4.52
N ARG A 101 14.23 3.48 4.66
CA ARG A 101 13.02 3.32 5.46
C ARG A 101 13.28 3.58 6.94
N THR A 102 14.32 2.96 7.48
CA THR A 102 14.74 3.13 8.87
C THR A 102 15.06 4.59 9.20
N GLN A 103 15.81 5.26 8.30
CA GLN A 103 16.17 6.66 8.46
C GLN A 103 14.95 7.59 8.37
N THR A 104 14.02 7.32 7.45
CA THR A 104 12.81 8.12 7.31
C THR A 104 11.89 8.00 8.53
N MET A 105 11.71 6.79 9.08
CA MET A 105 10.94 6.58 10.31
C MET A 105 11.54 7.38 11.49
N ARG A 106 12.88 7.33 11.65
CA ARG A 106 13.59 8.10 12.69
C ARG A 106 13.50 9.61 12.47
N ALA A 107 13.56 10.07 11.22
CA ALA A 107 13.41 11.49 10.89
C ALA A 107 12.03 12.03 11.26
N TYR A 108 10.97 11.19 11.20
CA TYR A 108 9.64 11.52 11.71
C TYR A 108 9.50 11.33 13.23
N GLY A 109 10.57 11.03 13.95
CA GLY A 109 10.58 10.95 15.42
C GLY A 109 10.13 9.60 15.99
N ALA A 110 9.95 8.56 15.17
CA ALA A 110 9.64 7.24 15.67
C ALA A 110 10.86 6.57 16.33
N THR A 111 10.62 5.84 17.41
CA THR A 111 11.59 4.91 17.95
C THR A 111 11.63 3.66 17.09
N VAL A 112 12.79 3.34 16.51
CA VAL A 112 12.96 2.19 15.63
C VAL A 112 13.71 1.09 16.35
N ILE A 113 13.06 -0.07 16.50
CA ILE A 113 13.58 -1.28 17.11
C ILE A 113 13.89 -2.28 16.00
N LEU A 114 15.14 -2.74 15.95
CA LEU A 114 15.59 -3.74 14.98
C LEU A 114 15.59 -5.12 15.64
N THR A 115 14.97 -6.09 14.97
CA THR A 115 14.97 -7.50 15.35
C THR A 115 15.90 -8.29 14.42
N PRO A 116 16.39 -9.48 14.85
CA PRO A 116 17.27 -10.29 14.02
C PRO A 116 16.67 -10.57 12.63
N ALA A 117 17.46 -10.41 11.57
CA ALA A 117 17.03 -10.67 10.20
C ALA A 117 16.56 -12.13 10.02
N SER A 118 17.17 -13.08 10.74
CA SER A 118 16.81 -14.50 10.72
C SER A 118 15.38 -14.80 11.17
N GLU A 119 14.78 -13.92 11.99
CA GLU A 119 13.39 -14.05 12.47
C GLU A 119 12.40 -13.36 11.54
N GLY A 120 12.89 -12.53 10.63
CA GLY A 120 12.08 -11.77 9.68
C GLY A 120 10.97 -10.94 10.35
N ILE A 121 9.92 -10.66 9.59
CA ILE A 121 8.78 -9.87 10.10
C ILE A 121 7.99 -10.60 11.20
N ILE A 122 8.07 -11.91 11.28
CA ILE A 122 7.39 -12.70 12.33
C ILE A 122 8.02 -12.37 13.69
N GLY A 123 9.35 -12.38 13.80
CA GLY A 123 10.03 -11.99 15.04
C GLY A 123 9.70 -10.55 15.46
N SER A 124 9.59 -9.64 14.50
CA SER A 124 9.15 -8.26 14.79
C SER A 124 7.71 -8.21 15.35
N ARG A 125 6.80 -9.02 14.80
CA ARG A 125 5.41 -9.11 15.31
C ARG A 125 5.37 -9.69 16.72
N ASP A 126 6.09 -10.78 16.96
CA ASP A 126 6.16 -11.40 18.29
C ASP A 126 6.72 -10.44 19.34
N TYR A 127 7.70 -9.62 18.97
CA TYR A 127 8.21 -8.58 19.85
C TYR A 127 7.14 -7.54 20.17
N ALA A 128 6.43 -7.04 19.16
CA ALA A 128 5.39 -6.05 19.33
C ALA A 128 4.23 -6.60 20.18
N ASP A 129 3.78 -7.83 19.90
CA ASP A 129 2.70 -8.50 20.65
C ASP A 129 3.07 -8.67 22.14
N LYS A 130 4.33 -9.05 22.43
CA LYS A 130 4.83 -9.14 23.82
C LYS A 130 4.79 -7.78 24.53
N LYS A 131 5.17 -6.71 23.85
CA LYS A 131 5.12 -5.34 24.40
C LYS A 131 3.69 -4.91 24.71
N VAL A 132 2.75 -5.18 23.82
CA VAL A 132 1.32 -4.90 24.06
C VAL A 132 0.80 -5.70 25.26
N ALA A 133 1.14 -6.98 25.35
CA ALA A 133 0.72 -7.85 26.47
C ALA A 133 1.29 -7.39 27.82
N GLN A 134 2.47 -6.78 27.86
CA GLN A 134 3.07 -6.18 29.06
C GLN A 134 2.38 -4.90 29.50
N GLY A 135 1.56 -4.30 28.65
CA GLY A 135 0.86 -3.05 28.89
C GLY A 135 1.65 -1.80 28.52
N GLY A 136 0.95 -0.68 28.44
CA GLY A 136 1.53 0.64 28.10
C GLY A 136 1.71 0.91 26.61
N TYR A 137 1.38 -0.04 25.73
CA TYR A 137 1.39 0.10 24.30
C TYR A 137 0.04 -0.30 23.69
N LEU A 138 -0.32 0.37 22.62
CA LEU A 138 -1.49 0.06 21.77
C LEU A 138 -0.98 -0.29 20.36
N MET A 139 -1.65 -1.22 19.71
CA MET A 139 -1.34 -1.63 18.33
C MET A 139 -2.57 -1.40 17.46
N LEU A 140 -2.39 -0.70 16.33
CA LEU A 140 -3.48 -0.47 15.38
C LEU A 140 -3.80 -1.72 14.54
N ASN A 141 -2.82 -2.58 14.30
CA ASN A 141 -2.94 -3.84 13.58
C ASN A 141 -3.53 -3.69 12.16
N GLN A 142 -2.72 -3.25 11.21
CA GLN A 142 -3.13 -3.01 9.82
C GLN A 142 -3.79 -4.20 9.10
N PHE A 143 -3.60 -5.44 9.60
CA PHE A 143 -4.14 -6.66 8.99
C PHE A 143 -5.54 -7.04 9.50
N ALA A 144 -5.99 -6.42 10.59
CA ALA A 144 -7.26 -6.72 11.24
C ALA A 144 -8.10 -5.45 11.52
N ASN A 145 -7.62 -4.29 11.14
CA ASN A 145 -8.25 -3.02 11.40
C ASN A 145 -9.06 -2.55 10.18
N ASP A 146 -10.37 -2.52 10.31
CA ASP A 146 -11.27 -2.10 9.25
C ASP A 146 -11.01 -0.67 8.75
N ASP A 147 -10.47 0.20 9.60
CA ASP A 147 -10.17 1.57 9.20
C ASP A 147 -9.07 1.64 8.12
N ASN A 148 -8.30 0.56 7.92
CA ASN A 148 -7.38 0.42 6.80
C ASN A 148 -8.15 0.40 5.47
N TRP A 149 -9.07 -0.55 5.26
CA TRP A 149 -9.80 -0.62 4.00
C TRP A 149 -10.81 0.53 3.83
N LYS A 150 -11.40 1.02 4.94
CA LYS A 150 -12.31 2.17 4.92
C LYS A 150 -11.64 3.45 4.44
N ALA A 151 -10.31 3.61 4.61
CA ALA A 151 -9.55 4.71 4.02
C ALA A 151 -9.71 4.75 2.50
N HIS A 152 -9.58 3.60 1.85
CA HIS A 152 -9.66 3.48 0.40
C HIS A 152 -11.10 3.54 -0.12
N TYR A 153 -12.05 3.04 0.66
CA TYR A 153 -13.47 3.21 0.36
C TYR A 153 -13.89 4.69 0.34
N LYS A 154 -13.38 5.47 1.32
CA LYS A 154 -13.69 6.90 1.46
C LYS A 154 -12.94 7.79 0.48
N THR A 155 -11.80 7.36 -0.04
CA THR A 155 -10.89 8.22 -0.81
C THR A 155 -10.49 7.63 -2.16
N THR A 156 -9.71 6.56 -2.22
CA THR A 156 -9.15 5.99 -3.45
C THR A 156 -10.24 5.55 -4.43
N GLY A 157 -11.29 4.89 -3.95
CA GLY A 157 -12.42 4.47 -4.77
C GLY A 157 -13.14 5.64 -5.42
N PRO A 158 -13.61 6.64 -4.65
CA PRO A 158 -14.21 7.87 -5.18
C PRO A 158 -13.31 8.62 -6.17
N GLU A 159 -12.02 8.77 -5.86
CA GLU A 159 -11.06 9.43 -6.75
C GLU A 159 -10.96 8.71 -8.09
N ILE A 160 -10.76 7.40 -8.10
CA ILE A 160 -10.66 6.61 -9.34
C ILE A 160 -11.95 6.72 -10.15
N TRP A 161 -13.11 6.62 -9.51
CA TRP A 161 -14.39 6.73 -10.19
C TRP A 161 -14.57 8.09 -10.85
N ASN A 162 -14.27 9.17 -10.12
CA ASN A 162 -14.41 10.54 -10.62
C ASN A 162 -13.35 10.86 -11.69
N ASP A 163 -12.08 10.51 -11.46
CA ASP A 163 -10.98 10.78 -12.39
C ASP A 163 -11.14 10.03 -13.72
N THR A 164 -11.86 8.90 -13.72
CA THR A 164 -12.21 8.16 -14.95
C THR A 164 -13.58 8.52 -15.50
N GLU A 165 -14.29 9.46 -14.90
CA GLU A 165 -15.68 9.81 -15.27
C GLU A 165 -16.60 8.58 -15.30
N GLY A 166 -16.33 7.61 -14.41
CA GLY A 166 -17.07 6.35 -14.32
C GLY A 166 -16.80 5.34 -15.44
N THR A 167 -15.82 5.56 -16.30
CA THR A 167 -15.49 4.66 -17.43
C THR A 167 -14.57 3.50 -17.06
N VAL A 168 -14.04 3.46 -15.83
CA VAL A 168 -13.18 2.35 -15.36
C VAL A 168 -13.88 1.01 -15.52
N THR A 169 -13.19 0.04 -16.18
CA THR A 169 -13.69 -1.32 -16.40
C THR A 169 -12.93 -2.37 -15.59
N HIS A 170 -11.66 -2.09 -15.28
CA HIS A 170 -10.78 -3.00 -14.54
C HIS A 170 -9.96 -2.22 -13.51
N PHE A 171 -9.87 -2.75 -12.31
CA PHE A 171 -9.03 -2.22 -11.24
C PHE A 171 -8.01 -3.27 -10.80
N VAL A 172 -6.73 -2.91 -10.83
CA VAL A 172 -5.61 -3.79 -10.48
C VAL A 172 -4.88 -3.23 -9.27
N SER A 173 -4.69 -4.06 -8.24
CA SER A 173 -3.97 -3.66 -7.03
C SER A 173 -3.09 -4.80 -6.50
N ALA A 174 -1.89 -4.45 -6.08
CA ALA A 174 -1.01 -5.34 -5.33
C ALA A 174 -1.62 -5.71 -3.97
N MET A 175 -1.57 -7.00 -3.62
CA MET A 175 -2.18 -7.56 -2.41
C MET A 175 -1.14 -7.68 -1.28
N GLY A 176 -1.05 -6.66 -0.41
CA GLY A 176 -0.28 -6.71 0.86
C GLY A 176 -1.23 -6.96 2.03
N THR A 177 -1.65 -5.91 2.74
CA THR A 177 -2.69 -5.99 3.78
C THR A 177 -4.08 -6.22 3.22
N THR A 178 -4.25 -6.11 1.92
CA THR A 178 -5.50 -6.12 1.16
C THR A 178 -6.41 -4.89 1.33
N GLY A 179 -6.07 -3.96 2.21
CA GLY A 179 -6.90 -2.77 2.46
C GLY A 179 -7.22 -1.95 1.20
N THR A 180 -6.22 -1.73 0.34
CA THR A 180 -6.39 -0.96 -0.90
C THR A 180 -7.39 -1.63 -1.84
N ILE A 181 -7.23 -2.93 -2.10
CA ILE A 181 -8.10 -3.65 -3.03
C ILE A 181 -9.51 -3.76 -2.45
N ILE A 182 -9.66 -4.11 -1.17
CA ILE A 182 -10.99 -4.28 -0.54
C ILE A 182 -11.74 -2.94 -0.47
N GLY A 183 -11.11 -1.87 -0.01
CA GLY A 183 -11.78 -0.58 0.09
C GLY A 183 -12.18 0.00 -1.26
N THR A 184 -11.24 -0.03 -2.22
CA THR A 184 -11.50 0.48 -3.57
C THR A 184 -12.54 -0.37 -4.30
N SER A 185 -12.46 -1.70 -4.24
CA SER A 185 -13.41 -2.61 -4.88
C SER A 185 -14.82 -2.45 -4.32
N THR A 186 -14.95 -2.31 -3.01
CA THR A 186 -16.25 -2.10 -2.37
C THR A 186 -16.93 -0.88 -2.96
N TYR A 187 -16.23 0.26 -3.04
CA TYR A 187 -16.79 1.48 -3.63
C TYR A 187 -17.09 1.32 -5.13
N LEU A 188 -16.15 0.80 -5.91
CA LEU A 188 -16.32 0.68 -7.36
C LEU A 188 -17.46 -0.29 -7.73
N LYS A 189 -17.59 -1.42 -7.01
CA LYS A 189 -18.68 -2.39 -7.23
C LYS A 189 -20.06 -1.83 -6.85
N GLU A 190 -20.14 -0.90 -5.89
CA GLU A 190 -21.39 -0.16 -5.61
C GLU A 190 -21.79 0.75 -6.78
N LYS A 191 -20.82 1.33 -7.49
CA LYS A 191 -21.07 2.17 -8.65
C LYS A 191 -21.41 1.36 -9.90
N ASN A 192 -20.63 0.30 -10.17
CA ASN A 192 -20.83 -0.58 -11.31
C ASN A 192 -20.34 -1.99 -10.99
N LYS A 193 -21.27 -2.94 -10.85
CA LYS A 193 -20.98 -4.34 -10.51
C LYS A 193 -20.15 -5.08 -11.56
N ASN A 194 -20.09 -4.56 -12.80
CA ASN A 194 -19.36 -5.17 -13.89
C ASN A 194 -17.86 -4.86 -13.89
N ILE A 195 -17.40 -3.89 -13.09
CA ILE A 195 -15.96 -3.59 -12.97
C ILE A 195 -15.24 -4.82 -12.46
N GLN A 196 -14.21 -5.25 -13.19
CA GLN A 196 -13.39 -6.39 -12.81
C GLN A 196 -12.31 -5.97 -11.82
N ILE A 197 -12.23 -6.67 -10.70
CA ILE A 197 -11.27 -6.40 -9.62
C ILE A 197 -10.19 -7.48 -9.66
N ILE A 198 -8.96 -7.07 -9.90
CA ILE A 198 -7.82 -7.96 -10.08
C ILE A 198 -6.78 -7.73 -8.98
N GLY A 199 -6.52 -8.77 -8.20
CA GLY A 199 -5.43 -8.80 -7.23
C GLY A 199 -4.13 -9.27 -7.86
N ALA A 200 -3.03 -8.55 -7.66
CA ALA A 200 -1.69 -9.02 -7.99
C ALA A 200 -1.03 -9.60 -6.74
N GLN A 201 -0.56 -10.86 -6.80
CA GLN A 201 0.18 -11.51 -5.73
C GLN A 201 1.47 -12.15 -6.25
N PRO A 202 2.49 -12.39 -5.40
CA PRO A 202 3.69 -13.08 -5.83
C PRO A 202 3.41 -14.50 -6.27
N SER A 203 4.06 -14.97 -7.35
CA SER A 203 4.13 -16.39 -7.67
C SER A 203 4.90 -17.16 -6.59
N ASP A 204 4.75 -18.49 -6.58
CA ASP A 204 5.43 -19.34 -5.60
C ASP A 204 6.96 -19.15 -5.68
N GLY A 205 7.58 -18.92 -4.50
CA GLY A 205 9.01 -18.66 -4.39
C GLY A 205 9.45 -17.22 -4.67
N SER A 206 8.57 -16.34 -5.17
CA SER A 206 8.88 -14.94 -5.43
C SER A 206 8.74 -14.07 -4.18
N GLN A 207 9.68 -13.15 -3.98
CA GLN A 207 9.68 -12.18 -2.89
C GLN A 207 9.59 -10.77 -3.43
N ILE A 208 8.41 -10.17 -3.35
CA ILE A 208 8.16 -8.81 -3.82
C ILE A 208 7.84 -7.92 -2.61
N PRO A 209 8.69 -6.93 -2.26
CA PRO A 209 8.42 -6.03 -1.14
C PRO A 209 7.06 -5.34 -1.29
N GLY A 210 6.22 -5.44 -0.25
CA GLY A 210 4.91 -4.78 -0.21
C GLY A 210 3.74 -5.64 -0.67
N ILE A 211 3.95 -6.77 -1.33
CA ILE A 211 2.90 -7.74 -1.68
C ILE A 211 3.21 -9.12 -1.12
N ARG A 212 2.16 -9.92 -0.93
CA ARG A 212 2.28 -11.23 -0.30
C ARG A 212 1.27 -12.21 -0.86
N LYS A 213 1.68 -13.47 -0.98
CA LYS A 213 0.79 -14.62 -1.12
C LYS A 213 0.58 -15.20 0.27
N TRP A 214 -0.59 -14.96 0.84
CA TRP A 214 -0.89 -15.34 2.21
C TRP A 214 -1.31 -16.80 2.31
N PRO A 215 -0.66 -17.62 3.18
CA PRO A 215 -1.25 -18.87 3.64
C PRO A 215 -2.62 -18.61 4.30
N GLN A 216 -3.53 -19.58 4.20
CA GLN A 216 -4.91 -19.43 4.68
C GLN A 216 -5.00 -18.99 6.16
N GLU A 217 -4.11 -19.53 7.01
CA GLU A 217 -4.07 -19.24 8.43
C GLU A 217 -3.57 -17.82 8.78
N TYR A 218 -2.85 -17.17 7.85
CA TYR A 218 -2.31 -15.81 8.02
C TYR A 218 -3.01 -14.76 7.18
N LEU A 219 -4.09 -15.14 6.50
CA LEU A 219 -4.85 -14.23 5.67
C LEU A 219 -5.30 -13.01 6.49
N PRO A 220 -5.11 -11.77 5.99
CA PRO A 220 -5.59 -10.58 6.70
C PRO A 220 -7.08 -10.68 7.02
N LYS A 221 -7.46 -10.36 8.26
CA LYS A 221 -8.88 -10.43 8.69
C LYS A 221 -9.79 -9.47 7.93
N ILE A 222 -9.21 -8.41 7.36
CA ILE A 222 -9.92 -7.44 6.52
C ILE A 222 -10.13 -7.93 5.07
N PHE A 223 -9.56 -9.08 4.69
CA PHE A 223 -9.72 -9.63 3.35
C PHE A 223 -11.10 -10.25 3.17
N ASP A 224 -11.77 -9.84 2.10
CA ASP A 224 -13.05 -10.41 1.65
C ASP A 224 -12.89 -10.89 0.20
N ALA A 225 -12.80 -12.20 0.01
CA ALA A 225 -12.63 -12.83 -1.30
C ALA A 225 -13.77 -12.48 -2.27
N SER A 226 -14.97 -12.19 -1.79
CA SER A 226 -16.12 -11.82 -2.63
C SER A 226 -15.96 -10.47 -3.34
N LYS A 227 -14.97 -9.68 -2.93
CA LYS A 227 -14.66 -8.36 -3.50
C LYS A 227 -13.59 -8.40 -4.58
N VAL A 228 -12.98 -9.57 -4.84
CA VAL A 228 -11.90 -9.74 -5.81
C VAL A 228 -12.32 -10.79 -6.84
N ASP A 229 -12.45 -10.37 -8.10
CA ASP A 229 -12.95 -11.27 -9.17
C ASP A 229 -11.86 -12.24 -9.64
N THR A 230 -10.60 -11.79 -9.67
CA THR A 230 -9.46 -12.60 -10.14
C THR A 230 -8.20 -12.24 -9.36
N VAL A 231 -7.40 -13.26 -9.05
CA VAL A 231 -6.04 -13.07 -8.51
C VAL A 231 -5.05 -13.60 -9.55
N VAL A 232 -4.05 -12.78 -9.88
CA VAL A 232 -3.03 -13.08 -10.89
C VAL A 232 -1.66 -13.10 -10.23
N ASP A 233 -0.94 -14.19 -10.44
CA ASP A 233 0.43 -14.35 -9.96
C ASP A 233 1.40 -13.53 -10.83
N VAL A 234 2.39 -12.92 -10.18
CA VAL A 234 3.48 -12.20 -10.80
C VAL A 234 4.81 -12.63 -10.17
N SER A 235 5.80 -12.93 -11.00
CA SER A 235 7.13 -13.31 -10.51
C SER A 235 7.91 -12.09 -10.03
N GLU A 236 8.93 -12.32 -9.23
CA GLU A 236 9.86 -11.28 -8.80
C GLU A 236 10.56 -10.63 -10.00
N GLU A 237 10.96 -11.43 -10.98
CA GLU A 237 11.60 -10.95 -12.21
C GLU A 237 10.67 -10.06 -13.04
N GLU A 238 9.42 -10.49 -13.26
CA GLU A 238 8.41 -9.67 -13.95
C GLU A 238 8.16 -8.33 -13.24
N ALA A 239 8.08 -8.35 -11.91
CA ALA A 239 7.87 -7.14 -11.13
C ALA A 239 9.08 -6.20 -11.20
N ARG A 240 10.31 -6.74 -11.13
CA ARG A 240 11.57 -6.01 -11.25
C ARG A 240 11.72 -5.37 -12.64
N GLU A 241 11.53 -6.16 -13.69
CA GLU A 241 11.61 -5.67 -15.07
C GLU A 241 10.59 -4.56 -15.31
N MET A 242 9.34 -4.76 -14.90
CA MET A 242 8.30 -3.76 -15.07
C MET A 242 8.59 -2.48 -14.29
N THR A 243 9.21 -2.57 -13.10
CA THR A 243 9.63 -1.40 -12.34
C THR A 243 10.68 -0.57 -13.11
N LYS A 244 11.64 -1.23 -13.75
CA LYS A 244 12.63 -0.56 -14.61
C LYS A 244 11.98 0.06 -15.86
N ARG A 245 11.04 -0.65 -16.49
CA ARG A 245 10.30 -0.16 -17.66
C ARG A 245 9.43 1.07 -17.32
N LEU A 246 8.78 1.09 -16.16
CA LEU A 246 8.04 2.27 -15.69
C LEU A 246 8.92 3.52 -15.64
N ALA A 247 10.15 3.39 -15.15
CA ALA A 247 11.09 4.50 -15.12
C ALA A 247 11.58 4.91 -16.52
N LEU A 248 11.91 3.95 -17.37
CA LEU A 248 12.52 4.19 -18.69
C LEU A 248 11.49 4.63 -19.73
N GLU A 249 10.29 4.04 -19.73
CA GLU A 249 9.30 4.23 -20.77
C GLU A 249 8.23 5.27 -20.40
N GLU A 250 7.91 5.42 -19.10
CA GLU A 250 6.85 6.34 -18.64
C GLU A 250 7.38 7.44 -17.69
N GLY A 251 8.67 7.43 -17.32
CA GLY A 251 9.25 8.41 -16.40
C GLY A 251 8.77 8.24 -14.95
N ILE A 252 8.22 7.08 -14.59
CA ILE A 252 7.66 6.82 -13.25
C ILE A 252 8.67 6.03 -12.42
N PHE A 253 9.30 6.71 -11.46
CA PHE A 253 10.23 6.09 -10.51
C PHE A 253 9.46 5.49 -9.32
N ALA A 254 9.15 4.20 -9.40
CA ALA A 254 8.28 3.47 -8.48
C ALA A 254 8.98 2.29 -7.82
N GLY A 255 8.37 1.73 -6.77
CA GLY A 255 8.85 0.52 -6.13
C GLY A 255 8.34 -0.76 -6.79
N MET A 256 8.88 -1.90 -6.34
CA MET A 256 8.69 -3.21 -6.97
C MET A 256 7.23 -3.71 -6.94
N SER A 257 6.46 -3.38 -5.88
CA SER A 257 5.03 -3.72 -5.83
C SER A 257 4.21 -3.01 -6.90
N SER A 258 4.65 -1.81 -7.31
CA SER A 258 4.05 -1.06 -8.42
C SER A 258 4.34 -1.76 -9.75
N GLY A 259 5.59 -2.19 -9.97
CA GLY A 259 5.94 -3.02 -11.12
C GLY A 259 5.09 -4.29 -11.22
N GLY A 260 4.91 -5.00 -10.09
CA GLY A 260 4.04 -6.17 -10.04
C GLY A 260 2.58 -5.87 -10.41
N SER A 261 2.04 -4.75 -9.89
CA SER A 261 0.68 -4.29 -10.23
C SER A 261 0.53 -4.01 -11.74
N VAL A 262 1.50 -3.31 -12.33
CA VAL A 262 1.48 -2.93 -13.75
C VAL A 262 1.74 -4.13 -14.66
N ALA A 263 2.63 -5.05 -14.28
CA ALA A 263 2.84 -6.30 -15.02
C ALA A 263 1.55 -7.11 -15.14
N VAL A 264 0.79 -7.22 -14.04
CA VAL A 264 -0.53 -7.86 -14.06
C VAL A 264 -1.52 -7.07 -14.92
N ALA A 265 -1.53 -5.73 -14.82
CA ALA A 265 -2.41 -4.90 -15.63
C ALA A 265 -2.15 -5.06 -17.14
N LEU A 266 -0.89 -5.22 -17.56
CA LEU A 266 -0.53 -5.50 -18.96
C LEU A 266 -0.99 -6.88 -19.40
N LYS A 267 -0.85 -7.92 -18.56
CA LYS A 267 -1.38 -9.27 -18.84
C LYS A 267 -2.91 -9.25 -19.07
N ILE A 268 -3.62 -8.34 -18.39
CA ILE A 268 -5.06 -8.12 -18.61
C ILE A 268 -5.29 -7.33 -19.91
N ALA A 269 -4.54 -6.25 -20.13
CA ALA A 269 -4.67 -5.40 -21.32
C ALA A 269 -4.52 -6.18 -22.64
N GLU A 270 -3.60 -7.15 -22.68
CA GLU A 270 -3.35 -8.01 -23.85
C GLU A 270 -4.55 -8.88 -24.23
N LYS A 271 -5.44 -9.16 -23.29
CA LYS A 271 -6.63 -10.02 -23.50
C LYS A 271 -7.90 -9.22 -23.82
N LEU A 272 -7.84 -7.90 -23.73
CA LEU A 272 -8.99 -7.04 -23.92
C LEU A 272 -9.05 -6.51 -25.35
N GLU A 273 -10.25 -6.48 -25.94
CA GLU A 273 -10.53 -5.74 -27.16
C GLU A 273 -10.61 -4.24 -26.90
N SER A 274 -11.20 -3.85 -25.78
CA SER A 274 -11.29 -2.47 -25.31
C SER A 274 -11.51 -2.39 -23.80
N GLY A 275 -11.14 -1.28 -23.17
CA GLY A 275 -11.38 -1.07 -21.75
C GLY A 275 -10.53 0.02 -21.14
N VAL A 276 -10.86 0.37 -19.89
CA VAL A 276 -10.12 1.32 -19.06
C VAL A 276 -9.64 0.57 -17.81
N ILE A 277 -8.34 0.36 -17.73
CA ILE A 277 -7.67 -0.33 -16.62
C ILE A 277 -7.05 0.73 -15.71
N VAL A 278 -7.28 0.66 -14.41
CA VAL A 278 -6.59 1.46 -13.42
C VAL A 278 -5.68 0.55 -12.58
N ALA A 279 -4.39 0.83 -12.55
CA ALA A 279 -3.41 0.14 -11.70
C ALA A 279 -2.82 1.09 -10.64
N VAL A 280 -2.59 0.57 -9.44
CA VAL A 280 -2.03 1.37 -8.33
C VAL A 280 -0.51 1.37 -8.36
N ILE A 281 0.10 2.56 -8.41
CA ILE A 281 1.52 2.80 -8.17
C ILE A 281 1.69 3.07 -6.68
N CYS A 282 2.11 2.04 -5.95
CA CYS A 282 2.00 2.00 -4.49
C CYS A 282 2.90 2.99 -3.76
N ASP A 283 4.13 3.19 -4.27
CA ASP A 283 5.16 4.03 -3.64
C ASP A 283 6.22 4.49 -4.65
N ARG A 284 7.20 5.24 -4.15
CA ARG A 284 8.32 5.78 -4.93
C ARG A 284 9.55 4.88 -4.86
N GLY A 285 10.36 4.91 -5.93
CA GLY A 285 11.59 4.13 -6.08
C GLY A 285 12.73 4.55 -5.15
N ASP A 286 12.72 5.78 -4.64
CA ASP A 286 13.74 6.31 -3.73
C ASP A 286 13.91 5.52 -2.43
N ARG A 287 12.97 4.66 -2.09
CA ARG A 287 13.00 3.76 -0.91
C ARG A 287 13.76 2.46 -1.12
N TYR A 288 14.28 2.26 -2.33
CA TYR A 288 14.92 1.03 -2.77
C TYR A 288 16.33 1.26 -3.32
N LEU A 289 16.88 2.50 -3.17
CA LEU A 289 18.18 2.88 -3.73
C LEU A 289 19.36 2.10 -3.11
N SER A 290 19.22 1.62 -1.87
CA SER A 290 20.22 0.75 -1.24
C SER A 290 20.04 -0.73 -1.56
N SER A 291 19.05 -1.09 -2.40
CA SER A 291 18.85 -2.44 -2.90
C SER A 291 19.38 -2.58 -4.34
N ASP A 292 19.42 -3.81 -4.82
CA ASP A 292 19.80 -4.16 -6.21
C ASP A 292 18.67 -3.97 -7.24
N LEU A 293 17.58 -3.31 -6.87
CA LEU A 293 16.39 -3.21 -7.73
C LEU A 293 16.67 -2.51 -9.06
N PHE A 294 17.54 -1.51 -9.04
CA PHE A 294 17.84 -0.67 -10.22
C PHE A 294 19.21 -0.95 -10.84
N ASP A 295 19.94 -1.95 -10.34
CA ASP A 295 21.23 -2.39 -10.86
C ASP A 295 21.11 -3.17 -12.18
#